data_500eb258e2e5ac1c4b03234510cdd9d0
#
_entry.id   500eb258e2e5ac1c4b03234510cdd9d0
#
_cell.length_a   1.000
_cell.length_b   1.000
_cell.length_c   1.000
_cell.angle_alpha   90.00
_cell.angle_beta   90.00
_cell.angle_gamma   90.00
#
_symmetry.space_group_name_H-M   'P 1'
#
loop_
_entity.id
_entity.type
_entity.pdbx_description
1 polymer ?
#
loop_
_entity_poly.entity_id
_entity_poly.type
_entity_poly.pdbx_seq_one_letter_code
_entity_poly.pdbx_strand_id
1 'polypeptide(L)'
;MVAVHFAHVETWVFDLDNTLYPPEARLFDQIERKMTAWVAAALDLTEAEADRLRHAYWQSHGTTLAGLMEVHGIDPAGYLTDVHDISFDGLAPDPALDSAIARLPGRRIVYTNGTAAYAERVLDALGLSRLFDALYGVEEAGLQPKPRAEAYAAVFAADGLSPDRAAMFEDDPRNLAVPHGLGMRTVHVAPAPHQAPHIHHHTDDLAAFLARATSAKAGCERG
;
A
#
# COMPACT_ATOMS: atom_id res chain seq x y z
N MET A 1 -15.65 -14.45 -14.96
CA MET A 1 -14.73 -15.11 -14.01
C MET A 1 -13.56 -14.17 -13.77
N VAL A 2 -13.13 -13.95 -12.51
CA VAL A 2 -12.08 -12.98 -12.14
C VAL A 2 -10.77 -13.20 -12.91
N ALA A 3 -10.35 -14.44 -13.04
CA ALA A 3 -9.08 -14.81 -13.69
C ALA A 3 -8.87 -14.26 -15.11
N VAL A 4 -9.93 -14.13 -15.92
CA VAL A 4 -9.83 -13.58 -17.29
C VAL A 4 -9.37 -12.11 -17.26
N HIS A 5 -9.75 -11.37 -16.23
CA HIS A 5 -9.38 -9.97 -16.08
C HIS A 5 -7.91 -9.75 -15.70
N PHE A 6 -7.21 -10.80 -15.24
CA PHE A 6 -5.83 -10.77 -14.81
C PHE A 6 -4.87 -11.58 -15.70
N ALA A 7 -5.38 -12.15 -16.80
CA ALA A 7 -4.58 -13.01 -17.68
C ALA A 7 -3.37 -12.29 -18.32
N HIS A 8 -3.48 -10.97 -18.50
CA HIS A 8 -2.44 -10.11 -19.06
C HIS A 8 -1.46 -9.56 -18.01
N VAL A 9 -1.72 -9.78 -16.73
CA VAL A 9 -0.92 -9.18 -15.63
C VAL A 9 0.41 -9.90 -15.50
N GLU A 10 1.48 -9.13 -15.53
CA GLU A 10 2.86 -9.57 -15.35
C GLU A 10 3.50 -9.00 -14.07
N THR A 11 2.98 -7.85 -13.59
CA THR A 11 3.43 -7.23 -12.34
C THR A 11 2.26 -7.00 -11.38
N TRP A 12 2.42 -7.48 -10.15
CA TRP A 12 1.45 -7.38 -9.07
C TRP A 12 1.98 -6.39 -8.04
N VAL A 13 1.32 -5.26 -7.92
CA VAL A 13 1.69 -4.16 -7.03
C VAL A 13 0.75 -4.19 -5.83
N PHE A 14 1.31 -4.31 -4.64
CA PHE A 14 0.56 -4.33 -3.39
C PHE A 14 0.90 -3.11 -2.57
N ASP A 15 -0.11 -2.40 -2.09
CA ASP A 15 0.06 -1.58 -0.91
C ASP A 15 0.33 -2.45 0.31
N LEU A 16 0.78 -1.87 1.41
CA LEU A 16 1.18 -2.58 2.61
C LEU A 16 0.10 -2.54 3.70
N ASP A 17 -0.15 -1.34 4.21
CA ASP A 17 -0.95 -1.11 5.41
C ASP A 17 -2.43 -1.34 5.14
N ASN A 18 -3.08 -2.19 5.95
CA ASN A 18 -4.47 -2.63 5.76
C ASN A 18 -4.75 -3.36 4.44
N THR A 19 -3.71 -3.63 3.64
CA THR A 19 -3.80 -4.40 2.39
C THR A 19 -3.21 -5.80 2.55
N LEU A 20 -1.93 -5.92 2.98
CA LEU A 20 -1.29 -7.22 3.22
C LEU A 20 -1.57 -7.80 4.62
N TYR A 21 -2.14 -7.02 5.48
CA TYR A 21 -2.70 -7.42 6.76
C TYR A 21 -4.00 -6.66 7.01
N PRO A 22 -4.95 -7.24 7.76
CA PRO A 22 -6.26 -6.60 7.96
C PRO A 22 -6.19 -5.46 8.99
N PRO A 23 -7.12 -4.47 8.91
CA PRO A 23 -7.20 -3.35 9.87
C PRO A 23 -7.33 -3.80 11.34
N GLU A 24 -7.88 -4.99 11.58
CA GLU A 24 -8.03 -5.60 12.91
C GLU A 24 -6.70 -5.86 13.61
N ALA A 25 -5.58 -5.93 12.88
CA ALA A 25 -4.23 -5.99 13.45
C ALA A 25 -3.85 -4.69 14.19
N ARG A 26 -4.58 -3.60 13.93
CA ARG A 26 -4.45 -2.29 14.60
C ARG A 26 -3.02 -1.74 14.59
N LEU A 27 -2.25 -2.11 13.58
CA LEU A 27 -0.88 -1.66 13.44
C LEU A 27 -0.85 -0.16 13.14
N PHE A 28 -1.72 0.27 12.22
CA PHE A 28 -1.83 1.67 11.82
C PHE A 28 -2.27 2.59 12.97
N ASP A 29 -3.07 2.10 13.93
CA ASP A 29 -3.41 2.85 15.14
C ASP A 29 -2.19 3.29 15.96
N GLN A 30 -1.10 2.49 15.95
CA GLN A 30 0.14 2.84 16.63
C GLN A 30 0.85 3.98 15.88
N ILE A 31 0.91 3.88 14.55
CA ILE A 31 1.48 4.91 13.68
C ILE A 31 0.73 6.22 13.87
N GLU A 32 -0.60 6.21 13.84
CA GLU A 32 -1.43 7.41 14.02
C GLU A 32 -1.17 8.11 15.37
N ARG A 33 -1.07 7.35 16.45
CA ARG A 33 -0.72 7.92 17.77
C ARG A 33 0.67 8.57 17.77
N LYS A 34 1.66 7.90 17.18
CA LYS A 34 3.02 8.45 17.04
C LYS A 34 3.06 9.69 16.15
N MET A 35 2.32 9.67 15.03
CA MET A 35 2.15 10.85 14.17
C MET A 35 1.59 12.05 14.95
N THR A 36 0.52 11.83 15.73
CA THR A 36 -0.11 12.90 16.53
C THR A 36 0.86 13.43 17.59
N ALA A 37 1.53 12.55 18.33
CA ALA A 37 2.50 12.94 19.35
C ALA A 37 3.69 13.70 18.74
N TRP A 38 4.19 13.24 17.59
CA TRP A 38 5.29 13.90 16.88
C TRP A 38 4.91 15.31 16.41
N VAL A 39 3.73 15.45 15.80
CA VAL A 39 3.22 16.76 15.33
C VAL A 39 3.00 17.71 16.50
N ALA A 40 2.44 17.22 17.61
CA ALA A 40 2.24 18.01 18.83
C ALA A 40 3.58 18.56 19.35
N ALA A 41 4.60 17.71 19.43
CA ALA A 41 5.93 18.12 19.92
C ALA A 41 6.64 19.06 18.94
N ALA A 42 6.59 18.78 17.65
CA ALA A 42 7.30 19.56 16.63
C ALA A 42 6.74 20.97 16.43
N LEU A 43 5.43 21.15 16.63
CA LEU A 43 4.74 22.42 16.37
C LEU A 43 4.22 23.11 17.65
N ASP A 44 4.56 22.61 18.84
CA ASP A 44 4.10 23.10 20.15
C ASP A 44 2.55 23.20 20.23
N LEU A 45 1.89 22.12 19.82
CA LEU A 45 0.43 22.00 19.79
C LEU A 45 -0.06 21.04 20.89
N THR A 46 -1.33 21.19 21.28
CA THR A 46 -2.00 20.13 22.03
C THR A 46 -2.24 18.91 21.13
N GLU A 47 -2.37 17.70 21.72
CA GLU A 47 -2.67 16.48 20.94
C GLU A 47 -3.95 16.64 20.08
N ALA A 48 -4.98 17.30 20.61
CA ALA A 48 -6.22 17.52 19.86
C ALA A 48 -6.04 18.45 18.65
N GLU A 49 -5.16 19.44 18.74
CA GLU A 49 -4.82 20.35 17.63
C GLU A 49 -3.95 19.61 16.60
N ALA A 50 -2.96 18.86 17.06
CA ALA A 50 -2.09 18.04 16.23
C ALA A 50 -2.89 16.98 15.44
N ASP A 51 -3.85 16.33 16.08
CA ASP A 51 -4.72 15.35 15.42
C ASP A 51 -5.60 15.99 14.32
N ARG A 52 -6.20 17.14 14.61
CA ARG A 52 -6.95 17.90 13.58
C ARG A 52 -6.07 18.33 12.41
N LEU A 53 -4.87 18.83 12.71
CA LEU A 53 -3.91 19.26 11.68
C LEU A 53 -3.45 18.08 10.82
N ARG A 54 -3.16 16.96 11.44
CA ARG A 54 -2.78 15.73 10.77
C ARG A 54 -3.85 15.26 9.77
N HIS A 55 -5.11 15.24 10.18
CA HIS A 55 -6.23 14.91 9.31
C HIS A 55 -6.43 15.93 8.18
N ALA A 56 -6.27 17.22 8.46
CA ALA A 56 -6.35 18.26 7.44
C ALA A 56 -5.25 18.07 6.37
N TYR A 57 -4.03 17.75 6.78
CA TYR A 57 -2.93 17.50 5.84
C TYR A 57 -3.12 16.22 5.03
N TRP A 58 -3.61 15.14 5.65
CA TRP A 58 -3.97 13.94 4.91
C TRP A 58 -5.01 14.21 3.81
N GLN A 59 -5.99 15.07 4.08
CA GLN A 59 -7.00 15.44 3.09
C GLN A 59 -6.45 16.34 1.98
N SER A 60 -5.62 17.33 2.33
CA SER A 60 -5.18 18.38 1.38
C SER A 60 -3.88 18.07 0.66
N HIS A 61 -2.97 17.28 1.27
CA HIS A 61 -1.64 17.00 0.75
C HIS A 61 -1.40 15.50 0.49
N GLY A 62 -2.39 14.64 0.77
CA GLY A 62 -2.30 13.19 0.61
C GLY A 62 -1.75 12.44 1.84
N THR A 63 -0.79 13.02 2.55
CA THR A 63 -0.29 12.51 3.84
C THR A 63 0.00 13.65 4.81
N THR A 64 0.06 13.32 6.11
CA THR A 64 0.51 14.26 7.15
C THR A 64 1.91 14.79 6.85
N LEU A 65 2.85 13.90 6.47
CA LEU A 65 4.23 14.29 6.19
C LEU A 65 4.34 15.29 5.05
N ALA A 66 3.61 15.07 3.96
CA ALA A 66 3.63 16.00 2.83
C ALA A 66 3.19 17.41 3.24
N GLY A 67 2.15 17.52 4.08
CA GLY A 67 1.73 18.81 4.64
C GLY A 67 2.78 19.44 5.57
N LEU A 68 3.42 18.64 6.43
CA LEU A 68 4.48 19.12 7.33
C LEU A 68 5.69 19.65 6.55
N MET A 69 6.10 18.95 5.50
CA MET A 69 7.21 19.38 4.63
C MET A 69 6.87 20.68 3.89
N GLU A 70 5.69 20.73 3.26
CA GLU A 70 5.29 21.84 2.40
C GLU A 70 4.99 23.12 3.19
N VAL A 71 4.30 23.01 4.34
CA VAL A 71 3.82 24.17 5.11
C VAL A 71 4.83 24.61 6.17
N HIS A 72 5.56 23.67 6.78
CA HIS A 72 6.45 23.96 7.92
C HIS A 72 7.93 23.73 7.62
N GLY A 73 8.28 23.21 6.41
CA GLY A 73 9.67 22.91 6.05
C GLY A 73 10.32 21.84 6.92
N ILE A 74 9.52 20.89 7.44
CA ILE A 74 10.02 19.81 8.30
C ILE A 74 10.91 18.87 7.50
N ASP A 75 12.06 18.51 8.07
CA ASP A 75 12.90 17.42 7.58
C ASP A 75 12.18 16.09 7.83
N PRO A 76 11.91 15.27 6.78
CA PRO A 76 11.17 14.02 6.90
C PRO A 76 11.88 12.93 7.70
N ALA A 77 13.21 12.96 7.81
CA ALA A 77 13.99 11.84 8.35
C ALA A 77 13.60 11.49 9.80
N GLY A 78 13.52 12.50 10.68
CA GLY A 78 13.13 12.31 12.08
C GLY A 78 11.69 11.79 12.20
N TYR A 79 10.77 12.38 11.44
CA TYR A 79 9.37 11.96 11.42
C TYR A 79 9.23 10.49 10.98
N LEU A 80 9.81 10.12 9.85
CA LEU A 80 9.71 8.76 9.30
C LEU A 80 10.30 7.71 10.24
N THR A 81 11.41 8.03 10.92
CA THR A 81 12.01 7.13 11.89
C THR A 81 11.10 6.92 13.11
N ASP A 82 10.58 8.01 13.69
CA ASP A 82 9.83 7.94 14.94
C ASP A 82 8.45 7.30 14.76
N VAL A 83 7.72 7.63 13.67
CA VAL A 83 6.36 7.13 13.46
C VAL A 83 6.31 5.64 13.14
N HIS A 84 7.37 5.10 12.53
CA HIS A 84 7.47 3.67 12.20
C HIS A 84 8.17 2.82 13.28
N ASP A 85 8.62 3.42 14.39
CA ASP A 85 9.14 2.69 15.56
C ASP A 85 7.97 2.15 16.40
N ILE A 86 7.35 1.07 15.96
CA ILE A 86 6.16 0.44 16.53
C ILE A 86 6.37 -1.06 16.81
N SER A 87 5.49 -1.66 17.63
CA SER A 87 5.45 -3.11 17.82
C SER A 87 4.67 -3.79 16.68
N PHE A 88 5.16 -4.96 16.28
CA PHE A 88 4.52 -5.86 15.32
C PHE A 88 3.83 -7.06 15.98
N ASP A 89 3.66 -7.06 17.29
CA ASP A 89 3.05 -8.18 18.05
C ASP A 89 1.62 -8.52 17.61
N GLY A 90 0.94 -7.57 16.96
CA GLY A 90 -0.41 -7.78 16.39
C GLY A 90 -0.42 -8.50 15.05
N LEU A 91 0.74 -8.69 14.42
CA LEU A 91 0.85 -9.39 13.14
C LEU A 91 1.10 -10.88 13.35
N ALA A 92 0.53 -11.69 12.47
CA ALA A 92 0.77 -13.13 12.41
C ALA A 92 0.85 -13.59 10.96
N PRO A 93 1.69 -14.60 10.65
CA PRO A 93 1.72 -15.19 9.33
C PRO A 93 0.34 -15.74 8.90
N ASP A 94 -0.04 -15.47 7.66
CA ASP A 94 -1.21 -16.05 7.02
C ASP A 94 -0.78 -17.03 5.91
N PRO A 95 -0.84 -18.35 6.17
CA PRO A 95 -0.46 -19.36 5.18
C PRO A 95 -1.31 -19.37 3.91
N ALA A 96 -2.55 -18.89 3.98
CA ALA A 96 -3.43 -18.79 2.82
C ALA A 96 -2.98 -17.64 1.90
N LEU A 97 -2.67 -16.47 2.48
CA LEU A 97 -2.13 -15.33 1.74
C LEU A 97 -0.74 -15.64 1.18
N ASP A 98 0.16 -16.22 1.99
CA ASP A 98 1.47 -16.69 1.54
C ASP A 98 1.36 -17.58 0.29
N SER A 99 0.55 -18.62 0.39
CA SER A 99 0.32 -19.56 -0.71
C SER A 99 -0.33 -18.92 -1.93
N ALA A 100 -1.21 -17.93 -1.74
CA ALA A 100 -1.86 -17.23 -2.83
C ALA A 100 -0.88 -16.31 -3.58
N ILE A 101 -0.06 -15.53 -2.85
CA ILE A 101 0.97 -14.66 -3.43
C ILE A 101 2.06 -15.49 -4.13
N ALA A 102 2.51 -16.59 -3.52
CA ALA A 102 3.54 -17.46 -4.10
C ALA A 102 3.14 -18.04 -5.47
N ARG A 103 1.84 -18.20 -5.75
CA ARG A 103 1.32 -18.71 -7.03
C ARG A 103 1.13 -17.65 -8.11
N LEU A 104 1.29 -16.37 -7.79
CA LEU A 104 1.16 -15.31 -8.79
C LEU A 104 2.28 -15.42 -9.83
N PRO A 105 1.96 -15.41 -11.12
CA PRO A 105 2.98 -15.40 -12.16
C PRO A 105 3.60 -14.01 -12.28
N GLY A 106 4.87 -13.96 -12.66
CA GLY A 106 5.57 -12.71 -12.92
C GLY A 106 6.07 -12.03 -11.64
N ARG A 107 6.22 -10.72 -11.70
CA ARG A 107 6.85 -9.89 -10.69
C ARG A 107 5.85 -9.45 -9.61
N ARG A 108 6.28 -9.39 -8.37
CA ARG A 108 5.49 -8.97 -7.21
C ARG A 108 6.26 -7.90 -6.45
N ILE A 109 5.66 -6.75 -6.26
CA ILE A 109 6.28 -5.63 -5.55
C ILE A 109 5.34 -5.07 -4.49
N VAL A 110 5.92 -4.49 -3.44
CA VAL A 110 5.18 -3.66 -2.49
C VAL A 110 5.47 -2.19 -2.79
N TYR A 111 4.43 -1.36 -2.75
CA TYR A 111 4.54 0.08 -2.86
C TYR A 111 3.67 0.77 -1.80
N THR A 112 4.31 1.37 -0.80
CA THR A 112 3.67 1.99 0.36
C THR A 112 3.98 3.49 0.49
N ASN A 113 3.13 4.24 1.20
CA ASN A 113 3.43 5.58 1.70
C ASN A 113 4.31 5.59 2.97
N GLY A 114 4.56 4.42 3.55
CA GLY A 114 5.58 4.24 4.58
C GLY A 114 6.99 4.18 3.98
N THR A 115 8.01 3.93 4.83
CA THR A 115 9.38 3.69 4.36
C THR A 115 9.57 2.26 3.85
N ALA A 116 10.54 2.05 2.95
CA ALA A 116 10.91 0.69 2.52
C ALA A 116 11.40 -0.16 3.70
N ALA A 117 12.15 0.42 4.63
CA ALA A 117 12.63 -0.25 5.84
C ALA A 117 11.49 -0.65 6.79
N TYR A 118 10.44 0.16 6.90
CA TYR A 118 9.22 -0.21 7.62
C TYR A 118 8.51 -1.38 6.93
N ALA A 119 8.34 -1.31 5.61
CA ALA A 119 7.72 -2.37 4.83
C ALA A 119 8.44 -3.72 5.01
N GLU A 120 9.77 -3.72 5.00
CA GLU A 120 10.58 -4.93 5.23
C GLU A 120 10.26 -5.56 6.58
N ARG A 121 10.22 -4.77 7.66
CA ARG A 121 9.90 -5.25 9.02
C ARG A 121 8.47 -5.82 9.13
N VAL A 122 7.50 -5.19 8.47
CA VAL A 122 6.12 -5.70 8.41
C VAL A 122 6.06 -7.03 7.67
N LEU A 123 6.71 -7.12 6.51
CA LEU A 123 6.75 -8.36 5.72
C LEU A 123 7.47 -9.50 6.44
N ASP A 124 8.54 -9.19 7.20
CA ASP A 124 9.23 -10.18 8.04
C ASP A 124 8.29 -10.71 9.13
N ALA A 125 7.56 -9.83 9.81
CA ALA A 125 6.59 -10.22 10.83
C ALA A 125 5.44 -11.07 10.26
N LEU A 126 5.03 -10.82 9.01
CA LEU A 126 4.04 -11.60 8.28
C LEU A 126 4.60 -12.90 7.66
N GLY A 127 5.94 -13.07 7.62
CA GLY A 127 6.60 -14.20 6.95
C GLY A 127 6.54 -14.12 5.41
N LEU A 128 6.28 -12.93 4.84
CA LEU A 128 6.05 -12.73 3.41
C LEU A 128 7.26 -12.19 2.63
N SER A 129 8.35 -11.78 3.29
CA SER A 129 9.50 -11.05 2.68
C SER A 129 10.06 -11.75 1.45
N ARG A 130 10.16 -13.09 1.46
CA ARG A 130 10.68 -13.89 0.35
C ARG A 130 9.81 -13.87 -0.92
N LEU A 131 8.59 -13.36 -0.83
CA LEU A 131 7.61 -13.41 -1.92
C LEU A 131 7.65 -12.19 -2.83
N PHE A 132 8.33 -11.13 -2.40
CA PHE A 132 8.37 -9.88 -3.14
C PHE A 132 9.73 -9.64 -3.78
N ASP A 133 9.70 -9.19 -5.03
CA ASP A 133 10.89 -8.95 -5.84
C ASP A 133 11.49 -7.56 -5.59
N ALA A 134 10.67 -6.61 -5.11
CA ALA A 134 11.10 -5.28 -4.70
C ALA A 134 10.13 -4.63 -3.71
N LEU A 135 10.65 -3.69 -2.91
CA LEU A 135 9.92 -2.85 -1.97
C LEU A 135 10.18 -1.39 -2.32
N TYR A 136 9.12 -0.61 -2.44
CA TYR A 136 9.17 0.82 -2.71
C TYR A 136 8.42 1.57 -1.61
N GLY A 137 9.11 2.45 -0.92
CA GLY A 137 8.56 3.35 0.09
C GLY A 137 8.37 4.77 -0.46
N VAL A 138 8.08 5.68 0.44
CA VAL A 138 7.93 7.09 0.13
C VAL A 138 9.25 7.72 -0.35
N GLU A 139 10.40 7.16 0.06
CA GLU A 139 11.72 7.62 -0.35
C GLU A 139 11.96 7.40 -1.84
N GLU A 140 11.66 6.20 -2.35
CA GLU A 140 11.78 5.86 -3.77
C GLU A 140 10.79 6.64 -4.63
N ALA A 141 9.68 7.08 -4.04
CA ALA A 141 8.73 8.00 -4.66
C ALA A 141 9.17 9.49 -4.63
N GLY A 142 10.41 9.77 -4.18
CA GLY A 142 10.91 11.14 -4.05
C GLY A 142 10.20 11.95 -2.98
N LEU A 143 9.76 11.31 -1.90
CA LEU A 143 8.97 11.88 -0.81
C LEU A 143 7.59 12.43 -1.26
N GLN A 144 7.14 12.01 -2.45
CA GLN A 144 5.80 12.29 -2.92
C GLN A 144 4.88 11.13 -2.53
N PRO A 145 3.77 11.38 -1.83
CA PRO A 145 2.87 10.29 -1.43
C PRO A 145 1.90 9.90 -2.56
N LYS A 146 1.42 8.66 -2.52
CA LYS A 146 0.13 8.34 -3.15
C LYS A 146 -0.95 9.26 -2.54
N PRO A 147 -1.91 9.78 -3.31
CA PRO A 147 -2.23 9.48 -4.71
C PRO A 147 -1.58 10.42 -5.75
N ARG A 148 -0.48 11.13 -5.45
CA ARG A 148 0.16 12.04 -6.42
C ARG A 148 0.70 11.26 -7.62
N ALA A 149 0.41 11.74 -8.84
CA ALA A 149 0.80 11.06 -10.08
C ALA A 149 2.34 10.91 -10.22
N GLU A 150 3.09 11.90 -9.74
CA GLU A 150 4.55 11.93 -9.74
C GLU A 150 5.15 10.78 -8.91
N ALA A 151 4.49 10.41 -7.81
CA ALA A 151 4.89 9.30 -6.95
C ALA A 151 4.83 7.96 -7.70
N TYR A 152 3.74 7.71 -8.42
CA TYR A 152 3.61 6.51 -9.25
C TYR A 152 4.59 6.52 -10.41
N ALA A 153 4.78 7.66 -11.07
CA ALA A 153 5.72 7.78 -12.18
C ALA A 153 7.15 7.44 -11.73
N ALA A 154 7.58 7.93 -10.55
CA ALA A 154 8.91 7.64 -10.01
C ALA A 154 9.09 6.14 -9.71
N VAL A 155 8.16 5.53 -8.97
CA VAL A 155 8.23 4.11 -8.58
C VAL A 155 8.11 3.19 -9.80
N PHE A 156 7.17 3.46 -10.72
CA PHE A 156 6.97 2.60 -11.88
C PHE A 156 8.14 2.67 -12.86
N ALA A 157 8.78 3.85 -12.98
CA ALA A 157 10.00 3.99 -13.76
C ALA A 157 11.21 3.28 -13.10
N ALA A 158 11.33 3.35 -11.77
CA ALA A 158 12.39 2.65 -11.02
C ALA A 158 12.25 1.12 -11.12
N ASP A 159 11.02 0.61 -11.06
CA ASP A 159 10.75 -0.83 -11.23
C ASP A 159 10.86 -1.29 -12.69
N GLY A 160 10.56 -0.41 -13.64
CA GLY A 160 10.48 -0.74 -15.07
C GLY A 160 9.18 -1.46 -15.46
N LEU A 161 8.14 -1.41 -14.61
CA LEU A 161 6.87 -2.05 -14.90
C LEU A 161 6.09 -1.33 -16.02
N SER A 162 5.29 -2.10 -16.75
CA SER A 162 4.32 -1.58 -17.73
C SER A 162 2.94 -1.55 -17.09
N PRO A 163 2.35 -0.36 -16.88
CA PRO A 163 1.08 -0.25 -16.14
C PRO A 163 -0.08 -1.03 -16.77
N ASP A 164 -0.17 -1.08 -18.09
CA ASP A 164 -1.19 -1.84 -18.85
C ASP A 164 -1.06 -3.37 -18.67
N ARG A 165 0.07 -3.83 -18.13
CA ARG A 165 0.34 -5.24 -17.78
C ARG A 165 0.48 -5.45 -16.28
N ALA A 166 -0.03 -4.52 -15.48
CA ALA A 166 0.08 -4.58 -14.03
C ALA A 166 -1.30 -4.53 -13.34
N ALA A 167 -1.33 -4.98 -12.10
CA ALA A 167 -2.48 -4.86 -11.20
C ALA A 167 -2.05 -4.22 -9.90
N MET A 168 -2.89 -3.36 -9.31
CA MET A 168 -2.66 -2.73 -8.01
C MET A 168 -3.75 -3.09 -7.03
N PHE A 169 -3.33 -3.47 -5.82
CA PHE A 169 -4.14 -3.82 -4.66
C PHE A 169 -3.93 -2.76 -3.58
N GLU A 170 -5.01 -2.15 -3.06
CA GLU A 170 -4.93 -0.94 -2.22
C GLU A 170 -6.18 -0.82 -1.36
N ASP A 171 -6.04 -0.37 -0.11
CA ASP A 171 -7.15 -0.16 0.82
C ASP A 171 -7.75 1.26 0.70
N ASP A 172 -6.94 2.28 0.37
CA ASP A 172 -7.44 3.64 0.14
C ASP A 172 -7.90 3.80 -1.33
N PRO A 173 -9.21 3.94 -1.59
CA PRO A 173 -9.74 4.05 -2.94
C PRO A 173 -9.16 5.23 -3.74
N ARG A 174 -8.69 6.31 -3.09
CA ARG A 174 -8.07 7.47 -3.75
C ARG A 174 -6.79 7.07 -4.49
N ASN A 175 -6.04 6.12 -3.90
CA ASN A 175 -4.77 5.65 -4.42
C ASN A 175 -4.91 4.74 -5.66
N LEU A 176 -6.12 4.31 -6.00
CA LEU A 176 -6.40 3.53 -7.22
C LEU A 176 -6.69 4.38 -8.46
N ALA A 177 -6.93 5.70 -8.29
CA ALA A 177 -7.33 6.56 -9.41
C ALA A 177 -6.21 6.72 -10.47
N VAL A 178 -4.99 6.99 -10.04
CA VAL A 178 -3.83 7.16 -10.94
C VAL A 178 -3.47 5.84 -11.62
N PRO A 179 -3.29 4.71 -10.93
CA PRO A 179 -3.08 3.40 -11.54
C PRO A 179 -4.13 3.03 -12.57
N HIS A 180 -5.42 3.28 -12.27
CA HIS A 180 -6.51 3.06 -13.22
C HIS A 180 -6.34 3.91 -14.48
N GLY A 181 -6.02 5.20 -14.34
CA GLY A 181 -5.79 6.12 -15.47
C GLY A 181 -4.60 5.70 -16.34
N LEU A 182 -3.62 4.99 -15.77
CA LEU A 182 -2.46 4.42 -16.46
C LEU A 182 -2.75 3.04 -17.11
N GLY A 183 -3.96 2.49 -16.94
CA GLY A 183 -4.37 1.23 -17.54
C GLY A 183 -4.18 0.00 -16.66
N MET A 184 -3.77 0.16 -15.41
CA MET A 184 -3.64 -0.96 -14.48
C MET A 184 -4.99 -1.59 -14.15
N ARG A 185 -4.99 -2.88 -13.83
CA ARG A 185 -6.12 -3.51 -13.15
C ARG A 185 -6.09 -3.12 -11.67
N THR A 186 -7.21 -2.56 -11.17
CA THR A 186 -7.31 -2.03 -9.80
C THR A 186 -8.23 -2.88 -8.93
N VAL A 187 -7.79 -3.15 -7.72
CA VAL A 187 -8.51 -3.95 -6.72
C VAL A 187 -8.51 -3.19 -5.40
N HIS A 188 -9.69 -2.82 -4.93
CA HIS A 188 -9.89 -2.25 -3.60
C HIS A 188 -9.98 -3.38 -2.57
N VAL A 189 -9.08 -3.36 -1.59
CA VAL A 189 -8.99 -4.35 -0.51
C VAL A 189 -9.50 -3.69 0.77
N ALA A 190 -10.72 -4.00 1.18
CA ALA A 190 -11.32 -3.39 2.37
C ALA A 190 -12.50 -4.22 2.87
N PRO A 191 -12.90 -4.10 4.17
CA PRO A 191 -14.06 -4.78 4.72
C PRO A 191 -15.38 -4.41 4.03
N ALA A 192 -15.48 -3.19 3.50
CA ALA A 192 -16.67 -2.71 2.79
C ALA A 192 -16.33 -2.18 1.41
N PRO A 193 -17.17 -2.43 0.38
CA PRO A 193 -16.92 -1.94 -0.96
C PRO A 193 -17.06 -0.42 -1.07
N HIS A 194 -16.13 0.19 -1.80
CA HIS A 194 -16.27 1.56 -2.28
C HIS A 194 -16.55 1.53 -3.79
N GLN A 195 -17.61 2.23 -4.22
CA GLN A 195 -17.97 2.30 -5.64
C GLN A 195 -17.39 3.56 -6.29
N ALA A 196 -16.44 3.35 -7.19
CA ALA A 196 -15.87 4.42 -8.00
C ALA A 196 -15.46 3.88 -9.39
N PRO A 197 -15.46 4.72 -10.45
CA PRO A 197 -15.11 4.27 -11.81
C PRO A 197 -13.71 3.69 -11.93
N HIS A 198 -12.80 4.07 -11.05
CA HIS A 198 -11.41 3.63 -11.02
C HIS A 198 -11.17 2.35 -10.19
N ILE A 199 -12.23 1.69 -9.73
CA ILE A 199 -12.15 0.41 -9.00
C ILE A 199 -12.76 -0.69 -9.86
N HIS A 200 -11.91 -1.59 -10.38
CA HIS A 200 -12.39 -2.71 -11.19
C HIS A 200 -12.94 -3.86 -10.35
N HIS A 201 -12.35 -4.08 -9.18
CA HIS A 201 -12.72 -5.16 -8.26
C HIS A 201 -12.64 -4.69 -6.81
N HIS A 202 -13.40 -5.37 -5.95
CA HIS A 202 -13.33 -5.23 -4.50
C HIS A 202 -13.18 -6.62 -3.87
N THR A 203 -12.45 -6.69 -2.75
CA THR A 203 -12.39 -7.86 -1.88
C THR A 203 -12.18 -7.47 -0.43
N ASP A 204 -12.78 -8.22 0.47
CA ASP A 204 -12.52 -8.24 1.92
C ASP A 204 -11.59 -9.41 2.33
N ASP A 205 -11.26 -10.29 1.37
CA ASP A 205 -10.36 -11.44 1.55
C ASP A 205 -9.38 -11.49 0.37
N LEU A 206 -8.17 -10.94 0.59
CA LEU A 206 -7.13 -10.87 -0.43
C LEU A 206 -6.65 -12.27 -0.85
N ALA A 207 -6.48 -13.19 0.09
CA ALA A 207 -6.00 -14.55 -0.20
C ALA A 207 -6.96 -15.29 -1.13
N ALA A 208 -8.25 -15.29 -0.80
CA ALA A 208 -9.27 -15.91 -1.63
C ALA A 208 -9.43 -15.20 -3.00
N PHE A 209 -9.26 -13.88 -3.04
CA PHE A 209 -9.29 -13.14 -4.30
C PHE A 209 -8.15 -13.54 -5.23
N LEU A 210 -6.90 -13.54 -4.74
CA LEU A 210 -5.71 -13.92 -5.52
C LEU A 210 -5.81 -15.36 -6.02
N ALA A 211 -6.30 -16.29 -5.20
CA ALA A 211 -6.54 -17.67 -5.62
C ALA A 211 -7.51 -17.76 -6.80
N ARG A 212 -8.57 -16.93 -6.81
CA ARG A 212 -9.51 -16.85 -7.96
C ARG A 212 -8.91 -16.18 -9.18
N ALA A 213 -8.04 -15.16 -8.97
CA ALA A 213 -7.39 -14.44 -10.07
C ALA A 213 -6.40 -15.31 -10.85
N THR A 214 -5.81 -16.33 -10.21
CA THR A 214 -4.84 -17.27 -10.83
C THR A 214 -5.46 -18.57 -11.34
N SER A 215 -6.70 -18.90 -10.99
CA SER A 215 -7.32 -20.20 -11.26
C SER A 215 -7.52 -20.55 -12.76
N ALA A 216 -7.41 -19.58 -13.67
CA ALA A 216 -7.66 -19.82 -15.11
C ALA A 216 -6.47 -20.43 -15.88
N LYS A 217 -5.25 -20.44 -15.35
CA LYS A 217 -4.08 -21.03 -16.03
C LYS A 217 -4.00 -22.56 -15.92
N ALA A 218 -4.71 -23.17 -14.99
CA ALA A 218 -4.68 -24.63 -14.79
C ALA A 218 -5.50 -25.44 -15.81
N GLY A 219 -6.31 -24.78 -16.64
CA GLY A 219 -7.24 -25.44 -17.58
C GLY A 219 -6.78 -25.53 -19.04
N CYS A 220 -5.66 -24.91 -19.43
CA CYS A 220 -5.25 -24.81 -20.83
C CYS A 220 -4.09 -25.74 -21.26
N GLU A 221 -3.56 -26.56 -20.35
CA GLU A 221 -2.45 -27.49 -20.68
C GLU A 221 -2.88 -28.95 -20.86
N ARG A 222 -4.15 -29.20 -21.17
CA ARG A 222 -4.58 -30.56 -21.61
C ARG A 222 -5.52 -30.46 -22.78
N GLY A 223 -4.95 -30.37 -23.94
CA GLY A 223 -5.64 -30.54 -25.23
C GLY A 223 -4.64 -30.82 -26.33
#